data_e20491a33c93c051e017050ccc765fc1
#
_entry.id   e20491a33c93c051e017050ccc765fc1
#
_cell.length_a   1.000
_cell.length_b   1.000
_cell.length_c   1.000
_cell.angle_alpha   90.00
_cell.angle_beta   90.00
_cell.angle_gamma   90.00
#
_symmetry.space_group_name_H-M   'P 1'
#
loop_
_entity.id
_entity.type
_entity.pdbx_description
1 polymer ?
#
loop_
_entity_poly.entity_id
_entity_poly.type
_entity_poly.pdbx_seq_one_letter_code
_entity_poly.pdbx_strand_id
1 'polypeptide(L)'
;MFSRLFVAAAIAGAPISGLAAQTSQDLLAGDPGKLTTINVIASRVQYRGRDAVKIVSREPANLQAGASFNTIAVLPGVDFRDGVIEAEIAGIPRAGADTSARGFVGIAFRVDSSGDRYAGFYIRPTNGRALDQLRRNHATQYISEPDYPWYRLRKEQPGVYESYVDLEAGAWTPIRIEVRQGVAHLFVNGAKQPALIISDMKNPPATGRIALWIDKDTEAHFSRLRVTPAR
;
A
#
# COMPACT_ATOMS: atom_id res chain seq x y z
N MET A 1 58.31 53.24 7.23
CA MET A 1 56.91 53.62 7.52
C MET A 1 56.07 53.03 6.40
N PHE A 2 55.63 51.77 6.54
CA PHE A 2 54.85 51.05 5.52
C PHE A 2 53.45 50.76 6.07
N SER A 3 52.48 51.42 5.47
CA SER A 3 51.07 51.31 5.79
C SER A 3 50.51 50.10 5.07
N ARG A 4 49.99 49.09 5.78
CA ARG A 4 49.29 47.94 5.21
C ARG A 4 47.78 48.24 5.19
N LEU A 5 47.23 48.30 3.99
CA LEU A 5 45.78 48.35 3.75
C LEU A 5 45.22 46.93 3.96
N PHE A 6 44.28 46.77 4.90
CA PHE A 6 43.46 45.56 5.00
C PHE A 6 42.20 45.75 4.15
N VAL A 7 42.04 44.92 3.14
CA VAL A 7 40.79 44.80 2.37
C VAL A 7 39.92 43.72 3.05
N ALA A 8 38.80 44.13 3.63
CA ALA A 8 37.80 43.23 4.17
C ALA A 8 36.89 42.78 3.05
N ALA A 9 36.92 41.48 2.72
CA ALA A 9 35.97 40.84 1.80
C ALA A 9 34.68 40.53 2.55
N ALA A 10 33.59 41.20 2.17
CA ALA A 10 32.24 40.88 2.65
C ALA A 10 31.72 39.62 1.90
N ILE A 11 31.53 38.54 2.62
CA ILE A 11 30.87 37.31 2.11
C ILE A 11 29.36 37.57 2.19
N ALA A 12 28.74 37.81 1.03
CA ALA A 12 27.29 37.85 0.90
C ALA A 12 26.74 36.44 1.01
N GLY A 13 26.13 36.11 2.15
CA GLY A 13 25.39 34.86 2.35
C GLY A 13 24.15 34.83 1.46
N ALA A 14 24.09 33.93 0.49
CA ALA A 14 22.88 33.64 -0.27
C ALA A 14 21.82 33.04 0.66
N PRO A 15 20.55 33.46 0.56
CA PRO A 15 19.49 32.83 1.35
C PRO A 15 19.30 31.38 0.88
N ILE A 16 19.42 30.46 1.81
CA ILE A 16 19.01 29.06 1.60
C ILE A 16 17.50 29.09 1.44
N SER A 17 17.05 28.99 0.18
CA SER A 17 15.63 28.80 -0.13
C SER A 17 15.18 27.51 0.52
N GLY A 18 14.41 27.63 1.61
CA GLY A 18 13.81 26.51 2.30
C GLY A 18 12.99 25.70 1.30
N LEU A 19 13.31 24.41 1.15
CA LEU A 19 12.46 23.47 0.47
C LEU A 19 11.12 23.47 1.21
N ALA A 20 10.10 24.12 0.64
CA ALA A 20 8.73 24.00 1.13
C ALA A 20 8.39 22.51 1.08
N ALA A 21 8.19 21.90 2.24
CA ALA A 21 7.65 20.54 2.33
C ALA A 21 6.31 20.58 1.62
N GLN A 22 6.24 19.97 0.44
CA GLN A 22 5.01 19.82 -0.31
C GLN A 22 4.10 18.95 0.58
N THR A 23 3.11 19.56 1.22
CA THR A 23 2.10 18.84 2.01
C THR A 23 1.36 17.97 1.03
N SER A 24 1.72 16.69 0.95
CA SER A 24 1.07 15.74 0.08
C SER A 24 -0.38 15.58 0.54
N GLN A 25 -1.32 15.95 -0.33
CA GLN A 25 -2.75 15.90 -0.06
C GLN A 25 -3.17 14.44 0.23
N ASP A 26 -4.03 14.25 1.24
CA ASP A 26 -4.67 12.94 1.47
C ASP A 26 -5.66 12.67 0.32
N LEU A 27 -5.34 11.67 -0.50
CA LEU A 27 -6.12 11.29 -1.68
C LEU A 27 -7.48 10.66 -1.30
N LEU A 28 -7.67 10.30 -0.03
CA LEU A 28 -8.92 9.75 0.48
C LEU A 28 -9.81 10.79 1.20
N ALA A 29 -9.39 12.06 1.26
CA ALA A 29 -10.20 13.13 1.86
C ALA A 29 -11.46 13.45 1.06
N GLY A 30 -11.48 13.12 -0.24
CA GLY A 30 -12.61 13.34 -1.15
C GLY A 30 -13.78 12.38 -0.96
N ASP A 31 -14.80 12.51 -1.83
CA ASP A 31 -15.96 11.64 -1.88
C ASP A 31 -15.57 10.22 -2.35
N PRO A 32 -15.84 9.15 -1.56
CA PRO A 32 -15.62 7.76 -1.99
C PRO A 32 -16.36 7.36 -3.27
N GLY A 33 -17.46 8.04 -3.61
CA GLY A 33 -18.21 7.84 -4.85
C GLY A 33 -17.40 8.15 -6.12
N LYS A 34 -16.26 8.85 -6.01
CA LYS A 34 -15.33 9.10 -7.11
C LYS A 34 -14.37 7.95 -7.39
N LEU A 35 -14.29 6.96 -6.51
CA LEU A 35 -13.50 5.75 -6.74
C LEU A 35 -14.17 4.87 -7.80
N THR A 36 -13.40 4.35 -8.74
CA THR A 36 -13.89 3.30 -9.64
C THR A 36 -13.83 1.97 -8.92
N THR A 37 -14.99 1.42 -8.54
CA THR A 37 -15.06 0.17 -7.75
C THR A 37 -15.24 -1.04 -8.65
N ILE A 38 -14.45 -2.09 -8.41
CA ILE A 38 -14.54 -3.40 -9.05
C ILE A 38 -14.80 -4.43 -7.94
N ASN A 39 -15.97 -5.07 -7.97
CA ASN A 39 -16.43 -6.05 -6.98
C ASN A 39 -16.42 -5.58 -5.51
N VAL A 40 -16.36 -4.29 -5.26
CA VAL A 40 -16.37 -3.72 -3.90
C VAL A 40 -17.39 -2.59 -3.76
N ILE A 41 -17.71 -2.27 -2.52
CA ILE A 41 -18.49 -1.09 -2.09
C ILE A 41 -17.55 -0.23 -1.26
N ALA A 42 -17.49 1.07 -1.59
CA ALA A 42 -16.74 2.08 -0.86
C ALA A 42 -17.71 3.02 -0.13
N SER A 43 -17.41 3.36 1.11
CA SER A 43 -18.23 4.30 1.92
C SER A 43 -17.37 5.09 2.89
N ARG A 44 -17.80 6.32 3.21
CA ARG A 44 -17.18 7.15 4.25
C ARG A 44 -17.64 6.68 5.62
N VAL A 45 -16.73 6.52 6.56
CA VAL A 45 -17.02 6.14 7.94
C VAL A 45 -16.07 6.82 8.92
N GLN A 46 -16.47 6.86 10.18
CA GLN A 46 -15.56 7.07 11.30
C GLN A 46 -15.10 5.71 11.81
N TYR A 47 -13.82 5.46 11.81
CA TYR A 47 -13.24 4.21 12.31
C TYR A 47 -12.09 4.49 13.26
N ARG A 48 -12.21 4.01 14.50
CA ARG A 48 -11.20 4.20 15.56
C ARG A 48 -10.66 5.63 15.64
N GLY A 49 -11.57 6.61 15.69
CA GLY A 49 -11.26 8.03 15.85
C GLY A 49 -10.71 8.74 14.61
N ARG A 50 -10.85 8.16 13.41
CA ARG A 50 -10.39 8.74 12.15
C ARG A 50 -11.45 8.68 11.05
N ASP A 51 -11.46 9.71 10.21
CA ASP A 51 -12.13 9.64 8.92
C ASP A 51 -11.50 8.57 8.05
N ALA A 52 -12.30 7.68 7.50
CA ALA A 52 -11.81 6.55 6.72
C ALA A 52 -12.73 6.26 5.52
N VAL A 53 -12.14 5.64 4.51
CA VAL A 53 -12.87 4.93 3.46
C VAL A 53 -12.95 3.47 3.85
N LYS A 54 -14.19 2.98 4.10
CA LYS A 54 -14.46 1.56 4.32
C LYS A 54 -14.67 0.89 2.97
N ILE A 55 -14.01 -0.26 2.78
CA ILE A 55 -14.16 -1.11 1.60
C ILE A 55 -14.60 -2.50 2.05
N VAL A 56 -15.64 -3.03 1.40
CA VAL A 56 -16.11 -4.41 1.55
C VAL A 56 -16.41 -5.00 0.19
N SER A 57 -16.31 -6.32 0.04
CA SER A 57 -16.72 -7.00 -1.18
C SER A 57 -18.23 -6.86 -1.40
N ARG A 58 -18.65 -6.62 -2.64
CA ARG A 58 -20.07 -6.47 -3.02
C ARG A 58 -20.84 -7.77 -2.86
N GLU A 59 -20.33 -8.85 -3.44
CA GLU A 59 -20.96 -10.16 -3.48
C GLU A 59 -19.93 -11.27 -3.21
N PRO A 60 -19.44 -11.40 -1.97
CA PRO A 60 -18.35 -12.32 -1.68
C PRO A 60 -18.68 -13.80 -1.94
N ALA A 61 -19.95 -14.18 -1.85
CA ALA A 61 -20.40 -15.55 -2.12
C ALA A 61 -20.25 -15.97 -3.60
N ASN A 62 -20.29 -15.00 -4.53
CA ASN A 62 -20.14 -15.24 -5.97
C ASN A 62 -18.67 -15.26 -6.42
N LEU A 63 -17.74 -14.93 -5.51
CA LEU A 63 -16.33 -14.95 -5.79
C LEU A 63 -15.74 -16.30 -5.36
N GLN A 64 -15.25 -17.10 -6.33
CA GLN A 64 -14.72 -18.43 -6.06
C GLN A 64 -13.41 -18.37 -5.27
N ALA A 65 -13.23 -19.27 -4.31
CA ALA A 65 -11.98 -19.39 -3.58
C ALA A 65 -10.83 -19.81 -4.52
N GLY A 66 -9.70 -19.14 -4.42
CA GLY A 66 -8.49 -19.43 -5.22
C GLY A 66 -8.44 -18.78 -6.59
N ALA A 67 -9.49 -18.09 -7.04
CA ALA A 67 -9.38 -17.21 -8.19
C ALA A 67 -8.75 -15.87 -7.77
N SER A 68 -8.03 -15.22 -8.67
CA SER A 68 -7.61 -13.85 -8.49
C SER A 68 -8.82 -12.94 -8.59
N PHE A 69 -9.22 -12.31 -7.49
CA PHE A 69 -10.38 -11.43 -7.49
C PHE A 69 -9.91 -9.99 -7.53
N ASN A 70 -10.36 -9.27 -8.53
CA ASN A 70 -10.23 -7.82 -8.56
C ASN A 70 -11.25 -7.20 -7.60
N THR A 71 -10.94 -7.23 -6.31
CA THR A 71 -11.70 -6.56 -5.26
C THR A 71 -10.98 -5.28 -4.89
N ILE A 72 -11.11 -4.28 -5.77
CA ILE A 72 -10.36 -3.03 -5.73
C ILE A 72 -11.23 -1.80 -5.87
N ALA A 73 -10.79 -0.70 -5.26
CA ALA A 73 -11.34 0.63 -5.48
C ALA A 73 -10.23 1.55 -6.01
N VAL A 74 -10.30 1.87 -7.31
CA VAL A 74 -9.25 2.59 -8.05
C VAL A 74 -9.40 4.10 -7.84
N LEU A 75 -8.30 4.77 -7.51
CA LEU A 75 -8.26 6.22 -7.34
C LEU A 75 -8.28 6.94 -8.70
N PRO A 76 -9.09 7.99 -8.86
CA PRO A 76 -9.09 8.81 -10.07
C PRO A 76 -7.84 9.69 -10.13
N GLY A 77 -7.35 9.97 -11.35
CA GLY A 77 -6.38 11.03 -11.61
C GLY A 77 -4.97 10.82 -11.05
N VAL A 78 -4.60 9.60 -10.66
CA VAL A 78 -3.26 9.29 -10.13
C VAL A 78 -2.61 8.24 -11.02
N ASP A 79 -1.71 8.67 -11.91
CA ASP A 79 -0.81 7.77 -12.60
C ASP A 79 0.46 7.57 -11.79
N PHE A 80 0.86 6.31 -11.64
CA PHE A 80 2.01 5.91 -10.84
C PHE A 80 2.92 4.96 -11.62
N ARG A 81 4.19 5.32 -11.70
CA ARG A 81 5.26 4.47 -12.23
C ARG A 81 6.20 4.07 -11.12
N ASP A 82 6.90 5.05 -10.55
CA ASP A 82 7.86 4.92 -9.46
C ASP A 82 7.58 6.00 -8.42
N GLY A 83 8.01 5.79 -7.18
CA GLY A 83 7.82 6.74 -6.09
C GLY A 83 7.48 6.09 -4.77
N VAL A 84 6.80 6.85 -3.93
CA VAL A 84 6.40 6.43 -2.58
C VAL A 84 4.89 6.51 -2.44
N ILE A 85 4.30 5.45 -1.88
CA ILE A 85 2.89 5.39 -1.49
C ILE A 85 2.85 5.18 0.02
N GLU A 86 2.16 6.06 0.74
CA GLU A 86 1.95 5.97 2.18
C GLU A 86 0.46 5.89 2.47
N ALA A 87 0.06 5.02 3.38
CA ALA A 87 -1.33 4.90 3.82
C ALA A 87 -1.40 4.36 5.25
N GLU A 88 -2.52 4.61 5.91
CA GLU A 88 -2.91 3.88 7.10
C GLU A 88 -4.05 2.95 6.74
N ILE A 89 -3.87 1.66 7.00
CA ILE A 89 -4.80 0.61 6.63
C ILE A 89 -5.19 -0.23 7.85
N ALA A 90 -6.42 -0.72 7.87
CA ALA A 90 -6.89 -1.64 8.88
C ALA A 90 -7.79 -2.69 8.22
N GLY A 91 -7.62 -3.97 8.57
CA GLY A 91 -8.41 -5.05 8.03
C GLY A 91 -8.83 -6.04 9.11
N ILE A 92 -10.05 -6.53 8.99
CA ILE A 92 -10.60 -7.62 9.80
C ILE A 92 -11.34 -8.60 8.89
N PRO A 93 -11.44 -9.88 9.25
CA PRO A 93 -12.43 -10.76 8.64
C PRO A 93 -13.82 -10.13 8.78
N ARG A 94 -14.59 -10.08 7.70
CA ARG A 94 -15.97 -9.55 7.77
C ARG A 94 -16.85 -10.49 8.59
N ALA A 95 -17.96 -9.97 9.11
CA ALA A 95 -18.95 -10.78 9.83
C ALA A 95 -19.46 -11.92 8.92
N GLY A 96 -19.44 -13.16 9.45
CA GLY A 96 -19.83 -14.36 8.70
C GLY A 96 -18.82 -14.88 7.69
N ALA A 97 -17.60 -14.35 7.67
CA ALA A 97 -16.52 -14.86 6.85
C ALA A 97 -16.09 -16.28 7.27
N ASP A 98 -15.53 -17.03 6.33
CA ASP A 98 -14.91 -18.31 6.61
C ASP A 98 -13.79 -18.21 7.65
N THR A 99 -13.56 -19.28 8.43
CA THR A 99 -12.51 -19.33 9.45
C THR A 99 -11.09 -19.19 8.87
N SER A 100 -10.93 -19.37 7.57
CA SER A 100 -9.68 -19.14 6.83
C SER A 100 -9.43 -17.65 6.52
N ALA A 101 -10.42 -16.76 6.64
CA ALA A 101 -10.26 -15.33 6.41
C ALA A 101 -9.23 -14.71 7.35
N ARG A 102 -8.41 -13.80 6.84
CA ARG A 102 -7.31 -13.18 7.57
C ARG A 102 -7.37 -11.66 7.61
N GLY A 103 -8.45 -11.05 7.04
CA GLY A 103 -8.62 -9.62 6.97
C GLY A 103 -7.63 -8.94 6.02
N PHE A 104 -7.37 -9.54 4.86
CA PHE A 104 -6.34 -9.08 3.91
C PHE A 104 -6.66 -7.70 3.38
N VAL A 105 -5.74 -6.77 3.56
CA VAL A 105 -5.87 -5.37 3.18
C VAL A 105 -4.54 -4.84 2.64
N GLY A 106 -4.59 -4.07 1.55
CA GLY A 106 -3.39 -3.56 0.92
C GLY A 106 -3.62 -2.49 -0.12
N ILE A 107 -2.57 -2.19 -0.86
CA ILE A 107 -2.56 -1.22 -1.95
C ILE A 107 -2.07 -1.91 -3.23
N ALA A 108 -2.87 -1.79 -4.29
CA ALA A 108 -2.45 -2.11 -5.65
C ALA A 108 -1.92 -0.84 -6.34
N PHE A 109 -0.90 -1.01 -7.16
CA PHE A 109 -0.28 0.07 -7.93
C PHE A 109 0.05 -0.38 -9.34
N ARG A 110 0.22 0.58 -10.26
CA ARG A 110 0.32 0.35 -11.70
C ARG A 110 -0.88 -0.44 -12.22
N VAL A 111 -2.08 -0.12 -11.70
CA VAL A 111 -3.33 -0.75 -12.13
C VAL A 111 -3.65 -0.29 -13.54
N ASP A 112 -3.82 -1.21 -14.47
CA ASP A 112 -4.16 -0.92 -15.87
C ASP A 112 -5.58 -0.33 -16.02
N SER A 113 -5.97 -0.02 -17.24
CA SER A 113 -7.28 0.59 -17.53
C SER A 113 -8.46 -0.34 -17.22
N SER A 114 -8.29 -1.65 -17.37
CA SER A 114 -9.32 -2.65 -17.06
C SER A 114 -9.44 -2.93 -15.55
N GLY A 115 -8.36 -2.73 -14.78
CA GLY A 115 -8.26 -3.10 -13.38
C GLY A 115 -7.82 -4.55 -13.17
N ASP A 116 -7.44 -5.28 -14.24
CA ASP A 116 -7.11 -6.69 -14.18
C ASP A 116 -5.61 -6.96 -13.94
N ARG A 117 -4.75 -6.03 -14.37
CA ARG A 117 -3.30 -6.15 -14.24
C ARG A 117 -2.75 -5.08 -13.30
N TYR A 118 -2.03 -5.52 -12.28
CA TYR A 118 -1.40 -4.63 -11.29
C TYR A 118 -0.35 -5.38 -10.46
N ALA A 119 0.53 -4.64 -9.80
CA ALA A 119 1.30 -5.12 -8.66
C ALA A 119 0.66 -4.64 -7.35
N GLY A 120 0.92 -5.33 -6.25
CA GLY A 120 0.41 -4.89 -4.97
C GLY A 120 1.13 -5.52 -3.78
N PHE A 121 1.02 -4.81 -2.65
CA PHE A 121 1.34 -5.35 -1.34
C PHE A 121 0.11 -5.39 -0.46
N TYR A 122 -0.04 -6.45 0.31
CA TYR A 122 -1.05 -6.52 1.34
C TYR A 122 -0.53 -7.16 2.62
N ILE A 123 -1.23 -6.92 3.69
CA ILE A 123 -1.01 -7.52 5.00
C ILE A 123 -2.15 -8.46 5.36
N ARG A 124 -1.84 -9.43 6.23
CA ARG A 124 -2.81 -10.38 6.82
C ARG A 124 -2.88 -10.13 8.33
N PRO A 125 -3.69 -9.17 8.79
CA PRO A 125 -3.66 -8.71 10.18
C PRO A 125 -3.79 -9.81 11.23
N THR A 126 -4.61 -10.84 11.00
CA THR A 126 -4.75 -11.95 11.97
C THR A 126 -3.56 -12.90 11.99
N ASN A 127 -2.60 -12.76 11.06
CA ASN A 127 -1.40 -13.59 11.05
C ASN A 127 -0.30 -13.06 11.97
N GLY A 128 -0.20 -11.75 12.16
CA GLY A 128 0.91 -11.12 12.88
C GLY A 128 1.15 -11.66 14.28
N ARG A 129 0.08 -12.05 14.98
CA ARG A 129 0.13 -12.61 16.34
C ARG A 129 -0.43 -14.03 16.45
N ALA A 130 -0.47 -14.77 15.34
CA ALA A 130 -0.90 -16.17 15.36
C ALA A 130 0.08 -17.03 16.17
N LEU A 131 -0.42 -18.08 16.83
CA LEU A 131 0.41 -19.05 17.57
C LEU A 131 1.13 -20.04 16.63
N ASP A 132 0.75 -20.10 15.37
CA ASP A 132 1.40 -20.89 14.33
C ASP A 132 2.49 -20.07 13.64
N GLN A 133 3.74 -20.54 13.69
CA GLN A 133 4.90 -19.81 13.16
C GLN A 133 4.85 -19.68 11.63
N LEU A 134 4.41 -20.71 10.92
CA LEU A 134 4.30 -20.66 9.47
C LEU A 134 3.28 -19.59 9.04
N ARG A 135 2.15 -19.55 9.72
CA ARG A 135 1.13 -18.53 9.54
C ARG A 135 1.66 -17.12 9.83
N ARG A 136 2.47 -16.93 10.88
CA ARG A 136 3.11 -15.64 11.20
C ARG A 136 4.04 -15.18 10.08
N ASN A 137 4.82 -16.09 9.52
CA ASN A 137 5.76 -15.78 8.43
C ASN A 137 5.04 -15.28 7.16
N HIS A 138 3.74 -15.51 7.06
CA HIS A 138 2.89 -15.04 5.97
C HIS A 138 2.08 -13.78 6.36
N ALA A 139 2.63 -12.87 7.17
CA ALA A 139 1.94 -11.65 7.60
C ALA A 139 1.87 -10.57 6.51
N THR A 140 2.88 -10.50 5.64
CA THR A 140 2.91 -9.62 4.46
C THR A 140 2.97 -10.42 3.17
N GLN A 141 2.56 -9.83 2.06
CA GLN A 141 2.60 -10.48 0.74
C GLN A 141 2.74 -9.45 -0.38
N TYR A 142 3.56 -9.78 -1.39
CA TYR A 142 3.56 -9.17 -2.72
C TYR A 142 2.76 -10.03 -3.70
N ILE A 143 2.09 -9.38 -4.64
CA ILE A 143 1.41 -10.01 -5.79
C ILE A 143 1.63 -9.21 -7.06
N SER A 144 1.51 -9.87 -8.22
CA SER A 144 1.38 -9.23 -9.53
C SER A 144 0.32 -9.97 -10.33
N GLU A 145 -0.87 -9.40 -10.36
CA GLU A 145 -2.05 -10.00 -10.97
C GLU A 145 -2.13 -9.75 -12.49
N PRO A 146 -2.70 -10.69 -13.22
CA PRO A 146 -3.23 -12.00 -12.82
C PRO A 146 -2.19 -13.13 -12.85
N ASP A 147 -0.98 -12.85 -13.36
CA ASP A 147 0.00 -13.88 -13.72
C ASP A 147 0.74 -14.45 -12.50
N TYR A 148 0.91 -13.66 -11.43
CA TYR A 148 1.66 -14.03 -10.24
C TYR A 148 0.86 -13.78 -8.95
N PRO A 149 -0.26 -14.51 -8.76
CA PRO A 149 -1.01 -14.47 -7.51
C PRO A 149 -0.19 -15.11 -6.38
N TRP A 150 -0.58 -14.83 -5.13
CA TRP A 150 0.14 -15.27 -3.93
C TRP A 150 0.44 -16.77 -3.88
N TYR A 151 -0.51 -17.63 -4.33
CA TYR A 151 -0.34 -19.08 -4.27
C TYR A 151 0.70 -19.59 -5.29
N ARG A 152 0.81 -18.95 -6.44
CA ARG A 152 1.84 -19.24 -7.44
C ARG A 152 3.21 -18.80 -6.94
N LEU A 153 3.34 -17.58 -6.44
CA LEU A 153 4.59 -17.05 -5.88
C LEU A 153 5.10 -17.91 -4.73
N ARG A 154 4.21 -18.33 -3.82
CA ARG A 154 4.56 -19.20 -2.70
C ARG A 154 5.01 -20.60 -3.17
N LYS A 155 4.37 -21.15 -4.18
CA LYS A 155 4.73 -22.46 -4.74
C LYS A 155 6.08 -22.42 -5.46
N GLU A 156 6.32 -21.39 -6.29
CA GLU A 156 7.51 -21.28 -7.12
C GLU A 156 8.74 -20.80 -6.33
N GLN A 157 8.54 -19.88 -5.39
CA GLN A 157 9.61 -19.25 -4.58
C GLN A 157 9.15 -19.06 -3.12
N PRO A 158 9.09 -20.12 -2.32
CA PRO A 158 8.61 -20.06 -0.93
C PRO A 158 9.39 -19.04 -0.10
N GLY A 159 8.66 -18.14 0.61
CA GLY A 159 9.25 -17.17 1.53
C GLY A 159 9.89 -15.94 0.88
N VAL A 160 9.96 -15.85 -0.47
CA VAL A 160 10.58 -14.71 -1.16
C VAL A 160 9.64 -13.50 -1.22
N TYR A 161 8.36 -13.73 -1.42
CA TYR A 161 7.36 -12.67 -1.62
C TYR A 161 6.44 -12.46 -0.42
N GLU A 162 6.83 -12.96 0.72
CA GLU A 162 6.10 -12.85 1.98
C GLU A 162 7.06 -12.78 3.16
N SER A 163 6.62 -12.18 4.26
CA SER A 163 7.44 -12.06 5.46
C SER A 163 6.59 -11.86 6.71
N TYR A 164 7.24 -12.02 7.87
CA TYR A 164 6.67 -11.68 9.16
C TYR A 164 6.71 -10.17 9.42
N VAL A 165 5.63 -9.69 10.04
CA VAL A 165 5.57 -8.40 10.74
C VAL A 165 4.54 -8.50 11.86
N ASP A 166 4.76 -7.80 12.98
CA ASP A 166 3.74 -7.72 14.03
C ASP A 166 2.53 -6.91 13.57
N LEU A 167 1.35 -7.53 13.63
CA LEU A 167 0.08 -6.95 13.20
C LEU A 167 -1.01 -7.29 14.22
N GLU A 168 -1.96 -6.37 14.37
CA GLU A 168 -3.17 -6.57 15.14
C GLU A 168 -4.39 -6.34 14.26
N ALA A 169 -5.32 -7.31 14.26
CA ALA A 169 -6.54 -7.22 13.45
C ALA A 169 -7.37 -6.00 13.84
N GLY A 170 -7.75 -5.22 12.84
CA GLY A 170 -8.52 -4.00 12.99
C GLY A 170 -7.75 -2.80 13.56
N ALA A 171 -6.50 -2.94 13.96
CA ALA A 171 -5.67 -1.78 14.33
C ALA A 171 -5.22 -1.01 13.09
N TRP A 172 -5.09 0.31 13.21
CA TRP A 172 -4.45 1.11 12.17
C TRP A 172 -2.98 0.71 12.02
N THR A 173 -2.62 0.29 10.82
CA THR A 173 -1.28 -0.11 10.44
C THR A 173 -0.74 0.88 9.41
N PRO A 174 0.20 1.76 9.78
CA PRO A 174 0.91 2.59 8.81
C PRO A 174 1.73 1.72 7.86
N ILE A 175 1.56 1.92 6.57
CA ILE A 175 2.38 1.30 5.53
C ILE A 175 3.03 2.35 4.66
N ARG A 176 4.21 2.04 4.16
CA ARG A 176 4.92 2.82 3.14
C ARG A 176 5.48 1.86 2.11
N ILE A 177 5.16 2.10 0.85
CA ILE A 177 5.61 1.32 -0.30
C ILE A 177 6.54 2.22 -1.11
N GLU A 178 7.77 1.78 -1.35
CA GLU A 178 8.72 2.43 -2.24
C GLU A 178 8.89 1.59 -3.49
N VAL A 179 8.69 2.21 -4.66
CA VAL A 179 8.84 1.53 -5.96
C VAL A 179 9.87 2.27 -6.79
N ARG A 180 10.84 1.52 -7.32
CA ARG A 180 11.87 2.07 -8.18
C ARG A 180 12.38 1.02 -9.17
N GLN A 181 12.17 1.24 -10.48
CA GLN A 181 12.80 0.46 -11.56
C GLN A 181 12.72 -1.08 -11.38
N GLY A 182 11.55 -1.61 -11.05
CA GLY A 182 11.36 -3.05 -10.90
C GLY A 182 11.68 -3.60 -9.52
N VAL A 183 12.11 -2.77 -8.58
CA VAL A 183 12.30 -3.08 -7.17
C VAL A 183 11.19 -2.43 -6.34
N ALA A 184 10.69 -3.13 -5.35
CA ALA A 184 9.69 -2.58 -4.44
C ALA A 184 9.94 -2.99 -2.99
N HIS A 185 9.77 -2.06 -2.06
CA HIS A 185 9.95 -2.26 -0.64
C HIS A 185 8.66 -1.92 0.11
N LEU A 186 8.25 -2.81 1.03
CA LEU A 186 7.17 -2.55 1.95
C LEU A 186 7.72 -2.28 3.35
N PHE A 187 7.38 -1.13 3.90
CA PHE A 187 7.63 -0.77 5.31
C PHE A 187 6.31 -0.79 6.06
N VAL A 188 6.32 -1.27 7.27
CA VAL A 188 5.14 -1.43 8.13
C VAL A 188 5.43 -0.87 9.51
N ASN A 189 4.42 -0.27 10.15
CA ASN A 189 4.48 0.27 11.51
C ASN A 189 5.59 1.32 11.73
N GLY A 190 5.93 2.10 10.68
CA GLY A 190 6.96 3.15 10.76
C GLY A 190 8.39 2.61 10.91
N ALA A 191 8.63 1.33 10.64
CA ALA A 191 9.96 0.73 10.70
C ALA A 191 10.93 1.42 9.73
N LYS A 192 12.20 1.55 10.15
CA LYS A 192 13.27 2.09 9.30
C LYS A 192 13.75 1.11 8.24
N GLN A 193 13.63 -0.19 8.52
CA GLN A 193 13.96 -1.26 7.58
C GLN A 193 12.68 -1.79 6.94
N PRO A 194 12.71 -2.18 5.66
CA PRO A 194 11.56 -2.78 5.00
C PRO A 194 11.21 -4.13 5.63
N ALA A 195 9.92 -4.39 5.80
CA ALA A 195 9.42 -5.68 6.22
C ALA A 195 9.46 -6.70 5.07
N LEU A 196 9.33 -6.24 3.83
CA LEU A 196 9.42 -7.10 2.64
C LEU A 196 10.16 -6.37 1.52
N ILE A 197 11.11 -7.07 0.88
CA ILE A 197 11.94 -6.57 -0.22
C ILE A 197 11.65 -7.40 -1.46
N ILE A 198 11.24 -6.76 -2.54
CA ILE A 198 11.02 -7.37 -3.84
C ILE A 198 12.05 -6.83 -4.81
N SER A 199 13.03 -7.65 -5.19
CA SER A 199 14.13 -7.28 -6.10
C SER A 199 13.75 -7.46 -7.57
N ASP A 200 12.66 -8.19 -7.84
CA ASP A 200 12.23 -8.61 -9.17
C ASP A 200 10.70 -8.56 -9.29
N MET A 201 10.15 -7.37 -9.37
CA MET A 201 8.70 -7.24 -9.58
C MET A 201 8.26 -8.03 -10.82
N LYS A 202 7.24 -8.88 -10.66
CA LYS A 202 6.77 -9.82 -11.70
C LYS A 202 5.87 -9.13 -12.72
N ASN A 203 6.43 -8.66 -13.81
CA ASN A 203 5.73 -8.16 -15.02
C ASN A 203 4.48 -7.27 -14.78
N PRO A 204 4.46 -6.35 -13.82
CA PRO A 204 3.36 -5.42 -13.71
C PRO A 204 3.36 -4.47 -14.92
N PRO A 205 2.26 -3.79 -15.24
CA PRO A 205 2.28 -2.67 -16.16
C PRO A 205 3.40 -1.67 -15.82
N ALA A 206 3.98 -1.01 -16.82
CA ALA A 206 5.07 -0.05 -16.60
C ALA A 206 4.61 1.17 -15.79
N THR A 207 3.35 1.55 -15.96
CA THR A 207 2.65 2.65 -15.26
C THR A 207 1.18 2.31 -15.15
N GLY A 208 0.45 2.97 -14.27
CA GLY A 208 -0.99 2.82 -14.12
C GLY A 208 -1.48 3.48 -12.83
N ARG A 209 -2.72 3.20 -12.47
CA ARG A 209 -3.39 3.84 -11.33
C ARG A 209 -3.03 3.17 -10.00
N ILE A 210 -3.49 3.78 -8.92
CA ILE A 210 -3.41 3.23 -7.57
C ILE A 210 -4.81 2.78 -7.15
N ALA A 211 -4.90 1.67 -6.41
CA ALA A 211 -6.16 1.19 -5.86
C ALA A 211 -6.03 0.69 -4.42
N LEU A 212 -7.11 0.86 -3.67
CA LEU A 212 -7.35 0.19 -2.40
C LEU A 212 -7.70 -1.27 -2.71
N TRP A 213 -6.98 -2.21 -2.12
CA TRP A 213 -7.13 -3.64 -2.39
C TRP A 213 -7.58 -4.39 -1.15
N ILE A 214 -8.51 -5.33 -1.30
CA ILE A 214 -8.95 -6.23 -0.22
C ILE A 214 -9.11 -7.66 -0.73
N ASP A 215 -9.12 -8.64 0.17
CA ASP A 215 -9.68 -9.96 -0.13
C ASP A 215 -11.20 -9.96 0.06
N LYS A 216 -11.90 -10.86 -0.62
CA LYS A 216 -13.38 -10.94 -0.64
C LYS A 216 -14.03 -11.03 0.75
N ASP A 217 -13.35 -11.66 1.70
CA ASP A 217 -13.84 -11.91 3.06
C ASP A 217 -13.34 -10.86 4.07
N THR A 218 -12.96 -9.69 3.60
CA THR A 218 -12.41 -8.60 4.42
C THR A 218 -13.39 -7.44 4.56
N GLU A 219 -13.47 -6.89 5.75
CA GLU A 219 -13.86 -5.50 6.00
C GLU A 219 -12.58 -4.70 6.22
N ALA A 220 -12.32 -3.71 5.37
CA ALA A 220 -11.13 -2.89 5.45
C ALA A 220 -11.45 -1.40 5.56
N HIS A 221 -10.52 -0.67 6.20
CA HIS A 221 -10.55 0.76 6.37
C HIS A 221 -9.23 1.37 5.91
N PHE A 222 -9.32 2.48 5.18
CA PHE A 222 -8.18 3.20 4.61
C PHE A 222 -8.26 4.66 4.99
N SER A 223 -7.11 5.25 5.34
CA SER A 223 -6.98 6.67 5.69
C SER A 223 -5.60 7.18 5.31
N ARG A 224 -5.46 8.49 5.17
CA ARG A 224 -4.17 9.19 4.96
C ARG A 224 -3.35 8.65 3.79
N LEU A 225 -4.01 8.31 2.68
CA LEU A 225 -3.31 7.86 1.48
C LEU A 225 -2.61 9.04 0.79
N ARG A 226 -1.31 8.91 0.62
CA ARG A 226 -0.46 9.89 -0.06
C ARG A 226 0.39 9.21 -1.10
N VAL A 227 0.64 9.89 -2.19
CA VAL A 227 1.49 9.42 -3.28
C VAL A 227 2.50 10.51 -3.62
N THR A 228 3.77 10.15 -3.64
CA THR A 228 4.86 11.01 -4.06
C THR A 228 5.57 10.33 -5.23
N PRO A 229 5.27 10.73 -6.48
CA PRO A 229 5.95 10.20 -7.66
C PRO A 229 7.47 10.47 -7.59
N ALA A 230 8.27 9.53 -8.10
CA ALA A 230 9.69 9.77 -8.33
C ALA A 230 9.87 10.86 -9.40
N ARG A 231 10.88 11.69 -9.21
CA ARG A 231 11.27 12.73 -10.19
C ARG A 231 12.10 12.13 -11.31
#